data_d0ed93588a04fcc4d62187db5066218d
#
_entry.id   d0ed93588a04fcc4d62187db5066218d
#
_cell.length_a   1.000
_cell.length_b   1.000
_cell.length_c   1.000
_cell.angle_alpha   90.00
_cell.angle_beta   90.00
_cell.angle_gamma   90.00
#
_symmetry.space_group_name_H-M   'P 1'
#
loop_
_entity.id
_entity.type
_entity.pdbx_description
1 polymer ?
#
loop_
_entity_poly.entity_id
_entity_poly.type
_entity_poly.pdbx_seq_one_letter_code
_entity_poly.pdbx_strand_id
1 'polypeptide(L)'
;MTLAEPAHEQMNVNSQYIGQIEDPDDTSPILIVPYMWIGDFMRGHTVVRVLKQRWPNRPVDVLTTSLCAPLVDYMPGVRSGIVWDLPRSRLAVAKQWGLASILKARGYRTALILPRTWKSAIAPALAGIPERIGFVGEARFGLLNQWRWGEKALQRFIDKNAALALPDKAPLPPEWPVPQLRVSAEEVAPWREANGLGSGPAVALAPGSVGASKRWTYYPQAAKLLAERGLDVWVVGGPAEKALAQEVAAAGGPRVRDLTGPDLRNGILAMAASSVAISNDSGLMHIAAALDTPTMGIFGPTSPYLWAPLNGLAATVQTKTHLACQPCQRTVCTMNDHRCMRDIPASEVVEIAQRVLREAAAK
;
A
#
# COMPACT_ATOMS: atom_id res chain seq x y z
N MET A 1 -5.58 -10.74 -32.67
CA MET A 1 -6.71 -9.99 -32.12
C MET A 1 -6.15 -9.21 -30.95
N THR A 2 -5.76 -7.97 -31.21
CA THR A 2 -5.11 -7.05 -30.26
C THR A 2 -6.16 -6.66 -29.23
N LEU A 3 -5.97 -7.04 -27.98
CA LEU A 3 -6.78 -6.56 -26.85
C LEU A 3 -6.47 -5.07 -26.71
N ALA A 4 -7.50 -4.24 -26.96
CA ALA A 4 -7.45 -2.83 -26.71
C ALA A 4 -7.11 -2.60 -25.21
N GLU A 5 -6.10 -1.80 -24.93
CA GLU A 5 -5.83 -1.29 -23.58
C GLU A 5 -7.11 -0.64 -23.05
N PRO A 6 -7.57 -1.00 -21.85
CA PRO A 6 -8.65 -0.26 -21.23
C PRO A 6 -8.16 1.17 -21.03
N ALA A 7 -8.84 2.12 -21.63
CA ALA A 7 -8.65 3.54 -21.39
C ALA A 7 -9.02 3.81 -19.91
N HIS A 8 -8.06 3.65 -19.00
CA HIS A 8 -8.16 4.22 -17.69
C HIS A 8 -8.11 5.73 -17.87
N GLU A 9 -9.27 6.34 -17.83
CA GLU A 9 -9.41 7.78 -17.66
C GLU A 9 -8.52 8.20 -16.49
N GLN A 10 -7.36 8.78 -16.81
CA GLN A 10 -6.48 9.35 -15.82
C GLN A 10 -7.29 10.45 -15.14
N MET A 11 -7.78 10.21 -13.91
CA MET A 11 -8.35 11.27 -13.10
C MET A 11 -7.30 12.36 -12.95
N ASN A 12 -7.39 13.34 -13.81
CA ASN A 12 -6.52 14.51 -13.77
C ASN A 12 -7.01 15.36 -12.60
N VAL A 13 -6.19 15.47 -11.57
CA VAL A 13 -6.46 16.44 -10.52
C VAL A 13 -6.56 17.79 -11.20
N ASN A 14 -7.72 18.44 -11.10
CA ASN A 14 -8.03 19.67 -11.79
C ASN A 14 -6.90 20.70 -11.57
N SER A 15 -6.46 21.41 -12.60
CA SER A 15 -5.32 22.33 -12.59
C SER A 15 -5.38 23.38 -11.46
N GLN A 16 -6.57 23.73 -10.99
CA GLN A 16 -6.73 24.65 -9.84
C GLN A 16 -6.15 24.13 -8.52
N TYR A 17 -6.02 22.79 -8.34
CA TYR A 17 -5.44 22.19 -7.12
C TYR A 17 -3.94 21.93 -7.27
N ILE A 18 -3.48 21.71 -8.50
CA ILE A 18 -2.05 21.44 -8.78
C ILE A 18 -1.23 22.71 -8.65
N GLY A 19 -1.84 23.90 -8.79
CA GLY A 19 -1.18 25.19 -8.84
C GLY A 19 -0.52 25.45 -10.20
N GLN A 20 0.00 26.65 -10.40
CA GLN A 20 0.83 26.94 -11.58
C GLN A 20 2.11 26.11 -11.49
N ILE A 21 2.47 25.48 -12.59
CA ILE A 21 3.75 24.79 -12.74
C ILE A 21 4.82 25.88 -12.78
N GLU A 22 5.63 25.99 -11.73
CA GLU A 22 6.62 27.06 -11.59
C GLU A 22 7.71 26.97 -12.68
N ASP A 23 8.03 25.77 -13.14
CA ASP A 23 8.94 25.53 -14.27
C ASP A 23 8.60 24.16 -14.88
N PRO A 24 7.84 24.11 -15.97
CA PRO A 24 7.45 22.85 -16.62
C PRO A 24 8.64 22.11 -17.24
N ASP A 25 9.74 22.81 -17.50
CA ASP A 25 10.96 22.25 -18.09
C ASP A 25 11.99 21.80 -17.03
N ASP A 26 11.69 21.97 -15.73
CA ASP A 26 12.56 21.49 -14.65
C ASP A 26 12.70 19.97 -14.71
N THR A 27 13.90 19.50 -14.99
CA THR A 27 14.29 18.09 -15.01
C THR A 27 15.07 17.66 -13.77
N SER A 28 15.21 18.52 -12.77
CA SER A 28 15.94 18.21 -11.55
C SER A 28 15.24 17.09 -10.76
N PRO A 29 15.99 16.10 -10.25
CA PRO A 29 15.37 14.94 -9.60
C PRO A 29 14.75 15.28 -8.24
N ILE A 30 13.65 14.58 -7.93
CA ILE A 30 12.93 14.65 -6.66
C ILE A 30 13.18 13.37 -5.87
N LEU A 31 13.48 13.50 -4.58
CA LEU A 31 13.55 12.41 -3.64
C LEU A 31 12.26 12.34 -2.81
N ILE A 32 11.65 11.15 -2.72
CA ILE A 32 10.62 10.86 -1.73
C ILE A 32 11.22 10.01 -0.62
N VAL A 33 11.04 10.44 0.62
CA VAL A 33 11.32 9.66 1.84
C VAL A 33 9.98 9.21 2.42
N PRO A 34 9.51 7.99 2.13
CA PRO A 34 8.19 7.51 2.54
C PRO A 34 8.22 6.87 3.93
N TYR A 35 7.05 6.49 4.43
CA TYR A 35 6.94 5.53 5.52
C TYR A 35 7.37 4.13 5.02
N MET A 36 7.92 3.31 5.92
CA MET A 36 8.56 2.04 5.58
C MET A 36 7.72 0.79 5.93
N TRP A 37 6.44 0.96 6.27
CA TRP A 37 5.48 -0.13 6.32
C TRP A 37 4.88 -0.33 4.93
N ILE A 38 4.70 -1.57 4.50
CA ILE A 38 4.22 -1.89 3.14
C ILE A 38 2.96 -1.10 2.76
N GLY A 39 1.94 -1.07 3.63
CA GLY A 39 0.70 -0.35 3.37
C GLY A 39 0.88 1.16 3.27
N ASP A 40 1.67 1.75 4.18
CA ASP A 40 1.96 3.18 4.19
C ASP A 40 2.85 3.56 3.00
N PHE A 41 3.81 2.70 2.65
CA PHE A 41 4.67 2.86 1.48
C PHE A 41 3.83 2.89 0.19
N MET A 42 2.92 1.94 0.04
CA MET A 42 2.00 1.89 -1.09
C MET A 42 1.13 3.14 -1.21
N ARG A 43 0.54 3.59 -0.11
CA ARG A 43 -0.25 4.83 -0.09
C ARG A 43 0.58 6.07 -0.42
N GLY A 44 1.88 6.04 -0.11
CA GLY A 44 2.84 7.07 -0.50
C GLY A 44 2.98 7.24 -2.01
N HIS A 45 2.64 6.23 -2.82
CA HIS A 45 2.70 6.33 -4.28
C HIS A 45 1.77 7.41 -4.86
N THR A 46 0.69 7.79 -4.17
CA THR A 46 -0.13 8.95 -4.54
C THR A 46 0.70 10.23 -4.69
N VAL A 47 1.71 10.41 -3.84
CA VAL A 47 2.64 11.55 -3.91
C VAL A 47 3.36 11.57 -5.26
N VAL A 48 3.88 10.41 -5.70
CA VAL A 48 4.52 10.27 -7.02
C VAL A 48 3.55 10.68 -8.12
N ARG A 49 2.31 10.19 -8.07
CA ARG A 49 1.30 10.48 -9.08
C ARG A 49 0.94 11.97 -9.15
N VAL A 50 0.80 12.62 -8.01
CA VAL A 50 0.58 14.09 -7.95
C VAL A 50 1.79 14.85 -8.50
N LEU A 51 3.02 14.44 -8.13
CA LEU A 51 4.24 15.06 -8.65
C LEU A 51 4.35 14.90 -10.17
N LYS A 52 3.98 13.73 -10.71
CA LYS A 52 4.00 13.49 -12.16
C LYS A 52 2.91 14.24 -12.92
N GLN A 53 1.80 14.60 -12.29
CA GLN A 53 0.83 15.53 -12.86
C GLN A 53 1.35 16.97 -12.89
N ARG A 54 2.10 17.37 -11.85
CA ARG A 54 2.70 18.70 -11.78
C ARG A 54 3.95 18.86 -12.66
N TRP A 55 4.81 17.87 -12.66
CA TRP A 55 6.09 17.86 -13.38
C TRP A 55 6.32 16.50 -14.05
N PRO A 56 5.75 16.29 -15.24
CA PRO A 56 5.86 15.00 -15.95
C PRO A 56 7.31 14.57 -16.20
N ASN A 57 8.20 15.53 -16.45
CA ASN A 57 9.58 15.27 -16.86
C ASN A 57 10.56 15.14 -15.68
N ARG A 58 10.21 15.60 -14.47
CA ARG A 58 11.10 15.48 -13.31
C ARG A 58 11.24 14.03 -12.87
N PRO A 59 12.47 13.48 -12.78
CA PRO A 59 12.68 12.14 -12.25
C PRO A 59 12.32 12.07 -10.77
N VAL A 60 11.60 11.03 -10.36
CA VAL A 60 11.24 10.80 -8.96
C VAL A 60 11.89 9.50 -8.50
N ASP A 61 12.73 9.61 -7.48
CA ASP A 61 13.32 8.46 -6.79
C ASP A 61 12.71 8.30 -5.40
N VAL A 62 12.65 7.07 -4.92
CA VAL A 62 12.05 6.74 -3.63
C VAL A 62 13.06 6.05 -2.73
N LEU A 63 13.26 6.57 -1.50
CA LEU A 63 14.00 5.84 -0.48
C LEU A 63 13.17 4.64 -0.03
N THR A 64 13.78 3.46 0.01
CA THR A 64 13.09 2.22 0.35
C THR A 64 13.93 1.35 1.29
N THR A 65 13.30 0.34 1.88
CA THR A 65 13.98 -0.73 2.62
C THR A 65 14.08 -1.98 1.73
N SER A 66 14.91 -2.93 2.12
CA SER A 66 15.00 -4.23 1.45
C SER A 66 13.62 -4.91 1.36
N LEU A 67 12.76 -4.76 2.37
CA LEU A 67 11.41 -5.30 2.37
C LEU A 67 10.51 -4.68 1.29
N CYS A 68 10.55 -3.35 1.12
CA CYS A 68 9.66 -2.63 0.19
C CYS A 68 10.28 -2.43 -1.20
N ALA A 69 11.56 -2.78 -1.39
CA ALA A 69 12.27 -2.60 -2.66
C ALA A 69 11.55 -3.24 -3.87
N PRO A 70 11.00 -4.46 -3.77
CA PRO A 70 10.29 -5.08 -4.89
C PRO A 70 9.08 -4.28 -5.39
N LEU A 71 8.45 -3.44 -4.54
CA LEU A 71 7.32 -2.61 -4.95
C LEU A 71 7.73 -1.54 -5.96
N VAL A 72 8.95 -1.02 -5.83
CA VAL A 72 9.44 0.10 -6.66
C VAL A 72 9.51 -0.28 -8.13
N ASP A 73 9.84 -1.54 -8.43
CA ASP A 73 9.93 -2.06 -9.80
C ASP A 73 8.59 -2.00 -10.54
N TYR A 74 7.48 -1.97 -9.80
CA TYR A 74 6.12 -1.96 -10.31
C TYR A 74 5.42 -0.60 -10.18
N MET A 75 6.08 0.42 -9.58
CA MET A 75 5.49 1.75 -9.33
C MET A 75 5.63 2.68 -10.54
N PRO A 76 4.54 3.00 -11.29
CA PRO A 76 4.60 3.94 -12.39
C PRO A 76 5.08 5.32 -11.93
N GLY A 77 5.94 5.94 -12.71
CA GLY A 77 6.46 7.28 -12.44
C GLY A 77 7.63 7.35 -11.47
N VAL A 78 8.01 6.23 -10.84
CA VAL A 78 9.26 6.12 -10.08
C VAL A 78 10.39 5.74 -11.03
N ARG A 79 11.50 6.50 -10.98
CA ARG A 79 12.69 6.21 -11.77
C ARG A 79 13.54 5.11 -11.13
N SER A 80 13.80 5.22 -9.81
CA SER A 80 14.57 4.22 -9.07
C SER A 80 14.29 4.21 -7.58
N GLY A 81 14.51 3.06 -6.92
CA GLY A 81 14.55 2.91 -5.48
C GLY A 81 15.97 3.05 -4.94
N ILE A 82 16.12 3.74 -3.80
CA ILE A 82 17.35 3.77 -3.03
C ILE A 82 17.15 2.84 -1.84
N VAL A 83 17.69 1.63 -1.92
CA VAL A 83 17.55 0.64 -0.83
C VAL A 83 18.48 1.01 0.32
N TRP A 84 17.90 1.31 1.49
CA TRP A 84 18.68 1.68 2.66
C TRP A 84 17.98 1.32 3.97
N ASP A 85 18.48 0.29 4.64
CA ASP A 85 17.90 -0.19 5.89
C ASP A 85 18.46 0.57 7.08
N LEU A 86 17.66 1.52 7.59
CA LEU A 86 17.95 2.24 8.83
C LEU A 86 17.27 1.56 10.02
N PRO A 87 17.97 1.36 11.14
CA PRO A 87 17.36 0.81 12.34
C PRO A 87 16.32 1.78 12.92
N ARG A 88 15.18 1.25 13.36
CA ARG A 88 14.10 2.06 13.92
C ARG A 88 14.41 2.59 15.32
N SER A 89 15.11 1.80 16.14
CA SER A 89 15.30 2.07 17.56
C SER A 89 16.49 2.98 17.89
N ARG A 90 17.43 3.19 16.95
CA ARG A 90 18.64 3.99 17.18
C ARG A 90 18.95 4.92 16.01
N LEU A 91 19.78 5.93 16.25
CA LEU A 91 20.11 6.94 15.25
C LEU A 91 20.96 6.41 14.08
N ALA A 92 21.89 5.49 14.35
CA ALA A 92 22.81 4.92 13.36
C ALA A 92 23.56 5.98 12.53
N VAL A 93 24.30 6.87 13.19
CA VAL A 93 24.97 8.04 12.60
C VAL A 93 25.76 7.70 11.33
N ALA A 94 26.60 6.66 11.37
CA ALA A 94 27.38 6.25 10.20
C ALA A 94 26.49 5.89 8.99
N LYS A 95 25.36 5.22 9.22
CA LYS A 95 24.39 4.92 8.15
C LYS A 95 23.72 6.19 7.61
N GLN A 96 23.44 7.19 8.47
CA GLN A 96 22.89 8.48 8.00
C GLN A 96 23.90 9.22 7.11
N TRP A 97 25.18 9.23 7.46
CA TRP A 97 26.24 9.81 6.64
C TRP A 97 26.42 9.07 5.31
N GLY A 98 26.43 7.74 5.34
CA GLY A 98 26.50 6.93 4.11
C GLY A 98 25.35 7.21 3.17
N LEU A 99 24.12 7.28 3.70
CA LEU A 99 22.95 7.65 2.90
C LEU A 99 23.08 9.08 2.35
N ALA A 100 23.49 10.04 3.18
CA ALA A 100 23.67 11.44 2.75
C ALA A 100 24.66 11.56 1.59
N SER A 101 25.77 10.80 1.61
CA SER A 101 26.74 10.77 0.53
C SER A 101 26.13 10.27 -0.79
N ILE A 102 25.32 9.21 -0.74
CA ILE A 102 24.60 8.69 -1.91
C ILE A 102 23.61 9.73 -2.45
N LEU A 103 22.83 10.36 -1.55
CA LEU A 103 21.84 11.37 -1.93
C LEU A 103 22.50 12.59 -2.58
N LYS A 104 23.64 13.04 -2.02
CA LYS A 104 24.42 14.16 -2.56
C LYS A 104 24.91 13.87 -3.97
N ALA A 105 25.43 12.66 -4.22
CA ALA A 105 25.92 12.26 -5.54
C ALA A 105 24.83 12.23 -6.61
N ARG A 106 23.54 12.04 -6.22
CA ARG A 106 22.39 12.00 -7.14
C ARG A 106 21.83 13.38 -7.49
N GLY A 107 22.27 14.45 -6.84
CA GLY A 107 21.94 15.82 -7.20
C GLY A 107 20.48 16.21 -7.02
N TYR A 108 19.80 15.67 -6.02
CA TYR A 108 18.40 16.05 -5.75
C TYR A 108 18.25 17.52 -5.41
N ARG A 109 17.28 18.19 -6.06
CA ARG A 109 16.89 19.56 -5.75
C ARG A 109 15.82 19.59 -4.65
N THR A 110 14.90 18.67 -4.68
CA THR A 110 13.74 18.62 -3.79
C THR A 110 13.65 17.26 -3.09
N ALA A 111 13.38 17.25 -1.79
CA ALA A 111 13.04 16.07 -1.01
C ALA A 111 11.69 16.25 -0.31
N LEU A 112 10.74 15.33 -0.55
CA LEU A 112 9.49 15.23 0.21
C LEU A 112 9.67 14.18 1.31
N ILE A 113 9.57 14.60 2.58
CA ILE A 113 9.85 13.78 3.75
C ILE A 113 8.53 13.50 4.46
N LEU A 114 7.90 12.37 4.12
CA LEU A 114 6.56 11.99 4.57
C LEU A 114 6.50 11.65 6.07
N PRO A 115 7.46 10.86 6.64
CA PRO A 115 7.45 10.56 8.07
C PRO A 115 7.71 11.83 8.89
N ARG A 116 7.07 11.91 10.07
CA ARG A 116 7.14 13.07 10.96
C ARG A 116 8.38 13.10 11.85
N THR A 117 9.18 12.05 11.85
CA THR A 117 10.34 11.92 12.73
C THR A 117 11.52 12.76 12.24
N TRP A 118 12.27 13.34 13.17
CA TRP A 118 13.49 14.07 12.85
C TRP A 118 14.53 13.18 12.16
N LYS A 119 14.60 11.88 12.50
CA LYS A 119 15.50 10.90 11.88
C LYS A 119 15.34 10.79 10.37
N SER A 120 14.11 10.91 9.86
CA SER A 120 13.83 10.81 8.43
C SER A 120 14.38 11.98 7.62
N ALA A 121 14.65 13.12 8.26
CA ALA A 121 15.12 14.33 7.62
C ALA A 121 16.65 14.53 7.69
N ILE A 122 17.38 13.71 8.48
CA ILE A 122 18.81 13.87 8.69
C ILE A 122 19.60 13.69 7.40
N ALA A 123 19.48 12.54 6.74
CA ALA A 123 20.26 12.28 5.52
C ALA A 123 19.97 13.27 4.39
N PRO A 124 18.71 13.66 4.09
CA PRO A 124 18.41 14.73 3.16
C PRO A 124 19.05 16.09 3.53
N ALA A 125 19.07 16.43 4.82
CA ALA A 125 19.69 17.68 5.29
C ALA A 125 21.22 17.64 5.16
N LEU A 126 21.84 16.54 5.59
CA LEU A 126 23.31 16.34 5.46
C LEU A 126 23.77 16.28 4.00
N ALA A 127 22.91 15.75 3.10
CA ALA A 127 23.17 15.75 1.67
C ALA A 127 23.12 17.15 1.04
N GLY A 128 22.63 18.15 1.77
CA GLY A 128 22.49 19.52 1.29
C GLY A 128 21.38 19.69 0.25
N ILE A 129 20.34 18.84 0.26
CA ILE A 129 19.21 18.99 -0.67
C ILE A 129 18.56 20.37 -0.44
N PRO A 130 18.44 21.22 -1.47
CA PRO A 130 18.01 22.61 -1.30
C PRO A 130 16.61 22.76 -0.72
N GLU A 131 15.66 21.98 -1.19
CA GLU A 131 14.26 21.99 -0.73
C GLU A 131 13.94 20.70 0.04
N ARG A 132 13.59 20.84 1.31
CA ARG A 132 13.26 19.72 2.19
C ARG A 132 11.90 19.97 2.81
N ILE A 133 10.88 19.38 2.16
CA ILE A 133 9.46 19.61 2.40
C ILE A 133 8.93 18.53 3.35
N GLY A 134 8.18 18.92 4.38
CA GLY A 134 7.53 17.98 5.29
C GLY A 134 6.71 18.69 6.37
N PHE A 135 5.82 17.96 7.03
CA PHE A 135 5.13 18.49 8.19
C PHE A 135 6.08 18.68 9.37
N VAL A 136 5.85 19.67 10.22
CA VAL A 136 6.73 20.03 11.34
C VAL A 136 7.04 18.85 12.24
N GLY A 137 6.06 18.05 12.64
CA GLY A 137 6.26 16.79 13.38
C GLY A 137 7.05 16.98 14.69
N GLU A 138 8.15 16.27 14.88
CA GLU A 138 9.01 16.27 16.06
C GLU A 138 9.96 17.49 16.12
N ALA A 139 9.45 18.70 15.90
CA ALA A 139 10.24 19.94 15.98
C ALA A 139 11.55 19.91 15.15
N ARG A 140 11.52 19.35 13.96
CA ARG A 140 12.68 19.16 13.06
C ARG A 140 13.06 20.43 12.28
N PHE A 141 13.05 21.55 12.99
CA PHE A 141 13.53 22.85 12.48
C PHE A 141 15.03 22.76 12.14
N GLY A 142 15.43 23.35 11.01
CA GLY A 142 16.80 23.24 10.50
C GLY A 142 17.05 21.96 9.66
N LEU A 143 16.37 20.84 9.92
CA LEU A 143 16.41 19.68 9.05
C LEU A 143 15.47 19.82 7.85
N LEU A 144 14.29 20.38 8.08
CA LEU A 144 13.40 20.87 7.02
C LEU A 144 13.63 22.37 6.83
N ASN A 145 13.34 22.88 5.63
CA ASN A 145 13.33 24.31 5.32
C ASN A 145 12.06 24.77 4.58
N GLN A 146 11.23 23.82 4.17
CA GLN A 146 9.88 24.04 3.64
C GLN A 146 8.87 23.34 4.57
N TRP A 147 8.54 24.01 5.68
CA TRP A 147 7.67 23.43 6.70
C TRP A 147 6.21 23.50 6.28
N ARG A 148 5.49 22.40 6.54
CA ARG A 148 4.05 22.34 6.38
C ARG A 148 3.37 22.25 7.75
N TRP A 149 2.29 22.98 7.90
CA TRP A 149 1.46 23.00 9.10
C TRP A 149 0.09 22.41 8.82
N GLY A 150 -0.72 22.21 9.85
CA GLY A 150 -2.12 21.78 9.69
C GLY A 150 -2.34 20.29 9.49
N GLU A 151 -1.31 19.43 9.63
CA GLU A 151 -1.45 17.99 9.48
C GLU A 151 -2.60 17.36 10.29
N LYS A 152 -2.88 17.91 11.48
CA LYS A 152 -3.95 17.40 12.36
C LYS A 152 -5.35 17.60 11.77
N ALA A 153 -5.53 18.57 10.89
CA ALA A 153 -6.79 18.80 10.18
C ALA A 153 -7.01 17.77 9.06
N LEU A 154 -5.95 17.11 8.60
CA LEU A 154 -5.99 16.08 7.58
C LEU A 154 -6.25 14.73 8.24
N GLN A 155 -7.46 14.19 8.04
CA GLN A 155 -7.85 12.96 8.72
C GLN A 155 -7.24 11.72 8.07
N ARG A 156 -7.39 11.56 6.74
CA ARG A 156 -6.91 10.38 6.03
C ARG A 156 -5.40 10.43 5.81
N PHE A 157 -4.76 9.26 5.89
CA PHE A 157 -3.32 9.14 5.67
C PHE A 157 -2.89 9.59 4.26
N ILE A 158 -3.73 9.30 3.26
CA ILE A 158 -3.48 9.73 1.88
C ILE A 158 -3.47 11.25 1.75
N ASP A 159 -4.38 11.97 2.45
CA ASP A 159 -4.42 13.43 2.42
C ASP A 159 -3.13 14.03 2.98
N LYS A 160 -2.64 13.48 4.11
CA LYS A 160 -1.39 13.94 4.75
C LYS A 160 -0.20 13.80 3.82
N ASN A 161 -0.07 12.66 3.15
CA ASN A 161 1.05 12.43 2.26
C ASN A 161 0.96 13.27 0.99
N ALA A 162 -0.19 13.23 0.33
CA ALA A 162 -0.38 13.88 -0.97
C ALA A 162 -0.36 15.40 -0.89
N ALA A 163 -0.80 15.99 0.22
CA ALA A 163 -0.73 17.43 0.47
C ALA A 163 0.71 17.97 0.41
N LEU A 164 1.72 17.15 0.75
CA LEU A 164 3.13 17.57 0.63
C LEU A 164 3.60 17.76 -0.82
N ALA A 165 2.89 17.15 -1.78
CA ALA A 165 3.18 17.32 -3.20
C ALA A 165 2.49 18.54 -3.82
N LEU A 166 1.61 19.23 -3.08
CA LEU A 166 0.96 20.46 -3.49
C LEU A 166 1.76 21.71 -3.05
N PRO A 167 1.50 22.88 -3.62
CA PRO A 167 1.97 24.16 -3.08
C PRO A 167 1.52 24.33 -1.62
N ASP A 168 2.24 25.16 -0.87
CA ASP A 168 1.82 25.49 0.50
C ASP A 168 0.45 26.14 0.51
N LYS A 169 -0.43 25.67 1.43
CA LYS A 169 -1.82 26.15 1.60
C LYS A 169 -2.71 25.98 0.37
N ALA A 170 -2.31 25.19 -0.61
CA ALA A 170 -3.19 24.85 -1.71
C ALA A 170 -4.45 24.12 -1.18
N PRO A 171 -5.63 24.35 -1.78
CA PRO A 171 -6.81 23.58 -1.45
C PRO A 171 -6.59 22.10 -1.79
N LEU A 172 -7.15 21.21 -0.98
CA LEU A 172 -7.08 19.79 -1.29
C LEU A 172 -8.07 19.46 -2.41
N PRO A 173 -7.69 18.60 -3.36
CA PRO A 173 -8.63 18.11 -4.35
C PRO A 173 -9.69 17.23 -3.69
N PRO A 174 -10.90 17.13 -4.26
CA PRO A 174 -11.95 16.25 -3.76
C PRO A 174 -11.52 14.79 -3.78
N GLU A 175 -10.72 14.41 -4.77
CA GLU A 175 -10.18 13.07 -4.94
C GLU A 175 -8.69 13.13 -5.29
N TRP A 176 -7.94 12.11 -4.85
CA TRP A 176 -6.54 11.94 -5.16
C TRP A 176 -6.34 10.86 -6.23
N PRO A 177 -5.29 10.98 -7.05
CA PRO A 177 -4.88 9.85 -7.88
C PRO A 177 -4.49 8.69 -6.96
N VAL A 178 -5.16 7.55 -7.11
CA VAL A 178 -4.95 6.37 -6.26
C VAL A 178 -3.58 5.74 -6.50
N PRO A 179 -2.96 5.09 -5.49
CA PRO A 179 -1.75 4.29 -5.68
C PRO A 179 -1.93 3.27 -6.80
N GLN A 180 -0.88 3.02 -7.55
CA GLN A 180 -0.91 2.08 -8.68
C GLN A 180 0.36 1.22 -8.72
N LEU A 181 0.19 -0.04 -9.05
CA LEU A 181 1.26 -0.95 -9.47
C LEU A 181 0.92 -1.50 -10.86
N ARG A 182 1.95 -1.79 -11.63
CA ARG A 182 1.80 -2.41 -12.95
C ARG A 182 2.67 -3.65 -13.03
N VAL A 183 2.04 -4.79 -13.20
CA VAL A 183 2.68 -6.09 -13.45
C VAL A 183 2.32 -6.52 -14.86
N SER A 184 3.30 -6.97 -15.63
CA SER A 184 3.04 -7.42 -17.01
C SER A 184 2.45 -8.84 -17.05
N ALA A 185 1.63 -9.11 -18.04
CA ALA A 185 1.09 -10.45 -18.26
C ALA A 185 2.21 -11.48 -18.56
N GLU A 186 3.30 -11.01 -19.17
CA GLU A 186 4.49 -11.80 -19.45
C GLU A 186 5.24 -12.26 -18.20
N GLU A 187 5.07 -11.57 -17.08
CA GLU A 187 5.62 -11.96 -15.77
C GLU A 187 4.66 -12.87 -15.00
N VAL A 188 3.34 -12.63 -15.12
CA VAL A 188 2.32 -13.41 -14.41
C VAL A 188 2.23 -14.85 -14.91
N ALA A 189 2.24 -15.06 -16.23
CA ALA A 189 2.04 -16.41 -16.80
C ALA A 189 3.16 -17.41 -16.41
N PRO A 190 4.45 -17.09 -16.55
CA PRO A 190 5.53 -17.96 -16.08
C PRO A 190 5.51 -18.16 -14.56
N TRP A 191 5.12 -17.13 -13.80
CA TRP A 191 4.99 -17.23 -12.35
C TRP A 191 3.91 -18.25 -11.95
N ARG A 192 2.73 -18.23 -12.60
CA ARG A 192 1.67 -19.23 -12.38
C ARG A 192 2.17 -20.63 -12.67
N GLU A 193 2.84 -20.83 -13.81
CA GLU A 193 3.41 -22.11 -14.21
C GLU A 193 4.42 -22.64 -13.19
N ALA A 194 5.38 -21.78 -12.77
CA ALA A 194 6.40 -22.13 -11.78
C ALA A 194 5.81 -22.54 -10.41
N ASN A 195 4.62 -22.03 -10.07
CA ASN A 195 3.92 -22.37 -8.83
C ASN A 195 2.87 -23.50 -9.02
N GLY A 196 2.77 -24.10 -10.21
CA GLY A 196 1.79 -25.15 -10.52
C GLY A 196 0.34 -24.69 -10.38
N LEU A 197 0.06 -23.45 -10.74
CA LEU A 197 -1.27 -22.80 -10.61
C LEU A 197 -2.01 -22.85 -11.95
N GLY A 198 -3.29 -23.16 -11.89
CA GLY A 198 -4.17 -23.16 -13.06
C GLY A 198 -4.45 -21.74 -13.61
N SER A 199 -5.02 -21.69 -14.83
CA SER A 199 -5.43 -20.43 -15.48
C SER A 199 -6.82 -19.94 -15.04
N GLY A 200 -7.53 -20.73 -14.24
CA GLY A 200 -8.87 -20.40 -13.75
C GLY A 200 -8.91 -19.24 -12.75
N PRO A 201 -10.12 -18.76 -12.40
CA PRO A 201 -10.29 -17.72 -11.40
C PRO A 201 -9.82 -18.20 -10.03
N ALA A 202 -9.05 -17.34 -9.34
CA ALA A 202 -8.49 -17.64 -8.03
C ALA A 202 -8.78 -16.51 -7.03
N VAL A 203 -8.97 -16.89 -5.78
CA VAL A 203 -9.16 -15.97 -4.64
C VAL A 203 -7.88 -15.91 -3.83
N ALA A 204 -7.27 -14.75 -3.71
CA ALA A 204 -6.14 -14.54 -2.81
C ALA A 204 -6.64 -14.23 -1.40
N LEU A 205 -6.19 -15.00 -0.42
CA LEU A 205 -6.43 -14.78 1.01
C LEU A 205 -5.15 -14.25 1.66
N ALA A 206 -5.19 -13.04 2.22
CA ALA A 206 -4.09 -12.44 2.96
C ALA A 206 -4.42 -12.34 4.46
N PRO A 207 -4.21 -13.42 5.22
CA PRO A 207 -4.62 -13.50 6.62
C PRO A 207 -3.69 -12.79 7.59
N GLY A 208 -2.49 -12.37 7.13
CA GLY A 208 -1.50 -11.67 7.93
C GLY A 208 -1.91 -10.24 8.28
N SER A 209 -1.42 -9.78 9.41
CA SER A 209 -1.48 -8.37 9.81
C SER A 209 -0.52 -8.08 10.94
N VAL A 210 0.04 -6.89 10.98
CA VAL A 210 0.77 -6.37 12.14
C VAL A 210 -0.25 -5.98 13.21
N GLY A 211 -0.20 -6.69 14.34
CA GLY A 211 -1.18 -6.56 15.43
C GLY A 211 -2.25 -7.66 15.39
N ALA A 212 -2.28 -8.45 16.47
CA ALA A 212 -3.17 -9.59 16.60
C ALA A 212 -4.65 -9.19 16.53
N SER A 213 -5.00 -7.97 16.98
CA SER A 213 -6.38 -7.46 16.96
C SER A 213 -6.97 -7.28 15.56
N LYS A 214 -6.14 -7.17 14.54
CA LYS A 214 -6.59 -7.03 13.15
C LYS A 214 -6.83 -8.37 12.45
N ARG A 215 -6.43 -9.49 13.07
CA ARG A 215 -6.49 -10.81 12.43
C ARG A 215 -7.88 -11.40 12.57
N TRP A 216 -8.54 -11.60 11.44
CA TRP A 216 -9.79 -12.33 11.34
C TRP A 216 -9.51 -13.84 11.41
N THR A 217 -10.25 -14.57 12.21
CA THR A 217 -9.94 -15.97 12.56
C THR A 217 -10.57 -17.00 11.63
N TYR A 218 -11.52 -16.61 10.76
CA TYR A 218 -12.30 -17.54 9.96
C TYR A 218 -11.76 -17.74 8.53
N TYR A 219 -10.48 -17.49 8.29
CA TYR A 219 -9.85 -17.79 7.00
C TYR A 219 -9.92 -19.27 6.61
N PRO A 220 -9.73 -20.25 7.54
CA PRO A 220 -9.92 -21.66 7.21
C PRO A 220 -11.33 -21.98 6.72
N GLN A 221 -12.37 -21.45 7.40
CA GLN A 221 -13.76 -21.63 7.00
C GLN A 221 -14.08 -20.95 5.66
N ALA A 222 -13.55 -19.75 5.43
CA ALA A 222 -13.73 -19.04 4.16
C ALA A 222 -13.07 -19.81 3.01
N ALA A 223 -11.86 -20.33 3.19
CA ALA A 223 -11.17 -21.14 2.19
C ALA A 223 -11.97 -22.40 1.83
N LYS A 224 -12.52 -23.11 2.84
CA LYS A 224 -13.38 -24.25 2.62
C LYS A 224 -14.62 -23.89 1.80
N LEU A 225 -15.33 -22.84 2.18
CA LEU A 225 -16.53 -22.39 1.47
C LEU A 225 -16.24 -21.94 0.03
N LEU A 226 -15.09 -21.31 -0.23
CA LEU A 226 -14.66 -20.92 -1.58
C LEU A 226 -14.30 -22.14 -2.42
N ALA A 227 -13.56 -23.10 -1.85
CA ALA A 227 -13.17 -24.34 -2.52
C ALA A 227 -14.39 -25.21 -2.87
N GLU A 228 -15.38 -25.32 -1.98
CA GLU A 228 -16.66 -26.02 -2.22
C GLU A 228 -17.45 -25.39 -3.38
N ARG A 229 -17.25 -24.10 -3.66
CA ARG A 229 -17.81 -23.37 -4.82
C ARG A 229 -16.99 -23.50 -6.09
N GLY A 230 -15.96 -24.34 -6.08
CA GLY A 230 -15.12 -24.62 -7.25
C GLY A 230 -14.02 -23.58 -7.53
N LEU A 231 -13.80 -22.63 -6.62
CA LEU A 231 -12.76 -21.60 -6.77
C LEU A 231 -11.41 -22.11 -6.27
N ASP A 232 -10.34 -21.76 -6.95
CA ASP A 232 -8.99 -21.92 -6.45
C ASP A 232 -8.69 -20.83 -5.41
N VAL A 233 -7.99 -21.21 -4.34
CA VAL A 233 -7.72 -20.31 -3.21
C VAL A 233 -6.21 -20.28 -2.97
N TRP A 234 -5.64 -19.09 -2.90
CA TRP A 234 -4.22 -18.88 -2.65
C TRP A 234 -4.01 -18.14 -1.34
N VAL A 235 -3.27 -18.74 -0.42
CA VAL A 235 -2.92 -18.07 0.84
C VAL A 235 -1.63 -17.31 0.65
N VAL A 236 -1.67 -15.99 0.78
CA VAL A 236 -0.57 -15.07 0.51
C VAL A 236 -0.14 -14.39 1.80
N GLY A 237 1.15 -14.38 2.07
CA GLY A 237 1.71 -13.79 3.28
C GLY A 237 3.22 -13.97 3.38
N GLY A 238 3.80 -13.42 4.45
CA GLY A 238 5.21 -13.63 4.77
C GLY A 238 5.45 -14.95 5.52
N PRO A 239 6.71 -15.21 5.93
CA PRO A 239 7.06 -16.44 6.68
C PRO A 239 6.31 -16.59 8.00
N ALA A 240 5.89 -15.48 8.63
CA ALA A 240 5.16 -15.49 9.88
C ALA A 240 3.73 -16.07 9.75
N GLU A 241 3.18 -16.07 8.54
CA GLU A 241 1.84 -16.60 8.24
C GLU A 241 1.85 -18.07 7.84
N LYS A 242 3.02 -18.73 7.77
CA LYS A 242 3.16 -20.11 7.29
C LYS A 242 2.28 -21.13 8.03
N ALA A 243 2.26 -21.08 9.37
CA ALA A 243 1.44 -21.98 10.18
C ALA A 243 -0.06 -21.79 9.89
N LEU A 244 -0.52 -20.54 9.82
CA LEU A 244 -1.91 -20.25 9.49
C LEU A 244 -2.25 -20.65 8.04
N ALA A 245 -1.33 -20.50 7.10
CA ALA A 245 -1.53 -20.95 5.73
C ALA A 245 -1.73 -22.47 5.64
N GLN A 246 -1.00 -23.24 6.45
CA GLN A 246 -1.18 -24.68 6.53
C GLN A 246 -2.55 -25.07 7.10
N GLU A 247 -3.04 -24.35 8.12
CA GLU A 247 -4.41 -24.56 8.66
C GLU A 247 -5.48 -24.23 7.61
N VAL A 248 -5.30 -23.13 6.86
CA VAL A 248 -6.21 -22.73 5.79
C VAL A 248 -6.21 -23.78 4.66
N ALA A 249 -5.04 -24.28 4.27
CA ALA A 249 -4.90 -25.30 3.24
C ALA A 249 -5.52 -26.62 3.66
N ALA A 250 -5.32 -27.05 4.91
CA ALA A 250 -5.93 -28.25 5.44
C ALA A 250 -7.47 -28.17 5.45
N ALA A 251 -8.04 -27.01 5.76
CA ALA A 251 -9.49 -26.81 5.78
C ALA A 251 -10.14 -26.81 4.40
N GLY A 252 -9.48 -26.23 3.40
CA GLY A 252 -10.03 -26.07 2.05
C GLY A 252 -9.62 -27.16 1.05
N GLY A 253 -8.67 -28.03 1.43
CA GLY A 253 -8.27 -29.19 0.63
C GLY A 253 -7.46 -28.83 -0.63
N PRO A 254 -7.54 -29.66 -1.70
CA PRO A 254 -6.62 -29.61 -2.84
C PRO A 254 -6.71 -28.33 -3.69
N ARG A 255 -7.80 -27.56 -3.57
CA ARG A 255 -7.94 -26.28 -4.26
C ARG A 255 -7.22 -25.12 -3.55
N VAL A 256 -6.70 -25.34 -2.35
CA VAL A 256 -6.00 -24.32 -1.59
C VAL A 256 -4.50 -24.48 -1.75
N ARG A 257 -3.83 -23.41 -2.17
CA ARG A 257 -2.37 -23.34 -2.32
C ARG A 257 -1.78 -22.38 -1.31
N ASP A 258 -0.76 -22.82 -0.62
CA ASP A 258 0.05 -21.98 0.26
C ASP A 258 1.16 -21.32 -0.57
N LEU A 259 1.04 -20.01 -0.76
CA LEU A 259 2.01 -19.17 -1.47
C LEU A 259 2.74 -18.22 -0.50
N THR A 260 2.74 -18.51 0.80
CA THR A 260 3.47 -17.73 1.79
C THR A 260 4.98 -17.90 1.64
N GLY A 261 5.73 -16.82 1.80
CA GLY A 261 7.19 -16.86 1.69
C GLY A 261 7.87 -15.53 2.02
N PRO A 262 9.21 -15.49 1.99
CA PRO A 262 9.97 -14.30 2.35
C PRO A 262 10.01 -13.24 1.25
N ASP A 263 9.65 -13.58 0.03
CA ASP A 263 9.75 -12.69 -1.12
C ASP A 263 8.44 -11.93 -1.34
N LEU A 264 8.49 -10.60 -1.15
CA LEU A 264 7.33 -9.73 -1.39
C LEU A 264 6.92 -9.71 -2.88
N ARG A 265 7.85 -9.94 -3.83
CA ARG A 265 7.54 -10.07 -5.26
C ARG A 265 6.56 -11.20 -5.52
N ASN A 266 6.73 -12.34 -4.85
CA ASN A 266 5.76 -13.44 -4.92
C ASN A 266 4.37 -13.00 -4.47
N GLY A 267 4.28 -12.21 -3.40
CA GLY A 267 3.01 -11.63 -2.94
C GLY A 267 2.39 -10.65 -3.95
N ILE A 268 3.20 -9.81 -4.61
CA ILE A 268 2.74 -8.88 -5.66
C ILE A 268 2.16 -9.67 -6.85
N LEU A 269 2.88 -10.68 -7.33
CA LEU A 269 2.45 -11.51 -8.46
C LEU A 269 1.19 -12.33 -8.13
N ALA A 270 1.10 -12.86 -6.91
CA ALA A 270 -0.10 -13.55 -6.45
C ALA A 270 -1.32 -12.65 -6.45
N MET A 271 -1.19 -11.40 -5.96
CA MET A 271 -2.28 -10.44 -5.99
C MET A 271 -2.64 -10.02 -7.42
N ALA A 272 -1.64 -9.77 -8.29
CA ALA A 272 -1.87 -9.44 -9.70
C ALA A 272 -2.57 -10.56 -10.48
N ALA A 273 -2.25 -11.80 -10.16
CA ALA A 273 -2.79 -12.99 -10.82
C ALA A 273 -4.16 -13.42 -10.28
N SER A 274 -4.60 -12.90 -9.12
CA SER A 274 -5.87 -13.30 -8.50
C SER A 274 -7.05 -12.51 -9.07
N SER A 275 -8.23 -13.13 -9.07
CA SER A 275 -9.48 -12.52 -9.54
C SER A 275 -10.15 -11.67 -8.46
N VAL A 276 -9.87 -11.95 -7.19
CA VAL A 276 -10.29 -11.15 -6.03
C VAL A 276 -9.34 -11.41 -4.86
N ALA A 277 -9.05 -10.39 -4.09
CA ALA A 277 -8.26 -10.48 -2.86
C ALA A 277 -9.14 -10.24 -1.62
N ILE A 278 -9.02 -11.11 -0.64
CA ILE A 278 -9.64 -10.98 0.70
C ILE A 278 -8.52 -10.80 1.71
N SER A 279 -8.50 -9.69 2.42
CA SER A 279 -7.40 -9.36 3.32
C SER A 279 -7.89 -8.69 4.60
N ASN A 280 -7.18 -8.90 5.70
CA ASN A 280 -7.25 -7.96 6.82
C ASN A 280 -6.75 -6.58 6.39
N ASP A 281 -6.96 -5.54 7.21
CA ASP A 281 -6.28 -4.26 7.06
C ASP A 281 -4.75 -4.46 7.18
N SER A 282 -4.10 -4.69 6.05
CA SER A 282 -2.69 -5.07 5.93
C SER A 282 -2.03 -4.51 4.67
N GLY A 283 -0.70 -4.66 4.57
CA GLY A 283 0.06 -4.22 3.40
C GLY A 283 -0.38 -4.88 2.10
N LEU A 284 -0.71 -6.17 2.12
CA LEU A 284 -1.16 -6.92 0.93
C LEU A 284 -2.51 -6.44 0.40
N MET A 285 -3.41 -5.96 1.28
CA MET A 285 -4.65 -5.31 0.85
C MET A 285 -4.39 -4.08 -0.03
N HIS A 286 -3.42 -3.26 0.36
CA HIS A 286 -3.06 -2.06 -0.40
C HIS A 286 -2.31 -2.39 -1.69
N ILE A 287 -1.54 -3.48 -1.70
CA ILE A 287 -0.90 -4.01 -2.92
C ILE A 287 -1.96 -4.47 -3.91
N ALA A 288 -2.91 -5.30 -3.48
CA ALA A 288 -4.01 -5.77 -4.33
C ALA A 288 -4.82 -4.61 -4.93
N ALA A 289 -5.18 -3.63 -4.09
CA ALA A 289 -5.89 -2.44 -4.55
C ALA A 289 -5.08 -1.61 -5.56
N ALA A 290 -3.76 -1.49 -5.37
CA ALA A 290 -2.89 -0.76 -6.29
C ALA A 290 -2.67 -1.48 -7.63
N LEU A 291 -2.86 -2.79 -7.67
CA LEU A 291 -2.86 -3.62 -8.87
C LEU A 291 -4.21 -3.61 -9.60
N ASP A 292 -5.17 -2.86 -9.07
CA ASP A 292 -6.57 -2.85 -9.52
C ASP A 292 -7.27 -4.22 -9.39
N THR A 293 -6.70 -5.13 -8.62
CA THR A 293 -7.34 -6.40 -8.26
C THR A 293 -8.56 -6.09 -7.39
N PRO A 294 -9.76 -6.64 -7.71
CA PRO A 294 -10.93 -6.52 -6.86
C PRO A 294 -10.59 -6.90 -5.42
N THR A 295 -10.75 -5.96 -4.47
CA THR A 295 -10.18 -6.13 -3.13
C THR A 295 -11.23 -5.96 -2.05
N MET A 296 -11.33 -6.95 -1.16
CA MET A 296 -12.16 -6.89 0.04
C MET A 296 -11.28 -6.80 1.29
N GLY A 297 -11.46 -5.71 2.04
CA GLY A 297 -10.80 -5.49 3.33
C GLY A 297 -11.69 -5.83 4.52
N ILE A 298 -11.19 -6.62 5.47
CA ILE A 298 -11.86 -6.95 6.73
C ILE A 298 -11.33 -6.01 7.82
N PHE A 299 -12.24 -5.26 8.44
CA PHE A 299 -11.93 -4.22 9.41
C PHE A 299 -12.58 -4.49 10.76
N GLY A 300 -11.77 -4.57 11.79
CA GLY A 300 -12.22 -4.66 13.18
C GLY A 300 -11.79 -3.42 13.98
N PRO A 301 -10.57 -3.39 14.52
CA PRO A 301 -10.10 -2.30 15.37
C PRO A 301 -9.79 -1.01 14.60
N THR A 302 -9.65 -1.07 13.28
CA THR A 302 -9.31 0.06 12.41
C THR A 302 -10.52 0.58 11.63
N SER A 303 -10.46 1.83 11.19
CA SER A 303 -11.56 2.47 10.45
C SER A 303 -11.38 2.34 8.93
N PRO A 304 -12.36 1.81 8.19
CA PRO A 304 -12.34 1.83 6.73
C PRO A 304 -12.22 3.24 6.16
N TYR A 305 -12.84 4.23 6.79
CA TYR A 305 -12.70 5.62 6.37
C TYR A 305 -11.23 6.06 6.21
N LEU A 306 -10.36 5.55 7.09
CA LEU A 306 -8.94 5.90 7.09
C LEU A 306 -8.11 4.97 6.19
N TRP A 307 -8.48 3.68 6.13
CA TRP A 307 -7.60 2.61 5.64
C TRP A 307 -8.19 1.71 4.55
N ALA A 308 -9.41 2.00 4.03
CA ALA A 308 -9.99 1.20 2.96
C ALA A 308 -9.05 1.04 1.76
N PRO A 309 -9.13 -0.08 1.03
CA PRO A 309 -8.48 -0.22 -0.26
C PRO A 309 -8.97 0.86 -1.23
N LEU A 310 -8.07 1.36 -2.07
CA LEU A 310 -8.31 2.54 -2.92
C LEU A 310 -8.39 2.12 -4.40
N ASN A 311 -9.36 1.30 -4.77
CA ASN A 311 -9.65 0.99 -6.17
C ASN A 311 -11.16 0.96 -6.42
N GLY A 312 -11.55 0.97 -7.69
CA GLY A 312 -12.96 1.07 -8.10
C GLY A 312 -13.82 -0.17 -7.81
N LEU A 313 -13.20 -1.29 -7.40
CA LEU A 313 -13.85 -2.56 -7.02
C LEU A 313 -13.55 -2.93 -5.56
N ALA A 314 -13.28 -1.92 -4.72
CA ALA A 314 -13.03 -2.13 -3.30
C ALA A 314 -14.32 -2.42 -2.53
N ALA A 315 -14.29 -3.39 -1.64
CA ALA A 315 -15.32 -3.64 -0.64
C ALA A 315 -14.71 -3.66 0.76
N THR A 316 -15.49 -3.26 1.76
CA THR A 316 -15.08 -3.34 3.15
C THR A 316 -16.13 -4.09 3.97
N VAL A 317 -15.66 -4.89 4.92
CA VAL A 317 -16.50 -5.65 5.82
C VAL A 317 -16.14 -5.30 7.26
N GLN A 318 -17.17 -5.02 8.04
CA GLN A 318 -17.08 -4.81 9.49
C GLN A 318 -18.21 -5.55 10.18
N THR A 319 -18.06 -5.82 11.48
CA THR A 319 -19.18 -6.33 12.25
C THR A 319 -20.38 -5.38 12.19
N LYS A 320 -21.58 -5.95 12.09
CA LYS A 320 -22.85 -5.21 12.19
C LYS A 320 -23.20 -4.86 13.63
N THR A 321 -22.54 -5.49 14.59
CA THR A 321 -22.72 -5.19 16.01
C THR A 321 -22.09 -3.86 16.36
N HIS A 322 -22.86 -2.94 16.94
CA HIS A 322 -22.29 -1.70 17.47
C HIS A 322 -21.42 -2.01 18.69
N LEU A 323 -20.13 -1.67 18.61
CA LEU A 323 -19.16 -1.84 19.69
C LEU A 323 -18.61 -0.47 20.11
N ALA A 324 -18.82 -0.08 21.36
CA ALA A 324 -18.41 1.23 21.88
C ALA A 324 -16.89 1.48 21.76
N CYS A 325 -16.07 0.42 21.64
CA CYS A 325 -14.62 0.54 21.46
C CYS A 325 -14.20 0.68 19.99
N GLN A 326 -15.08 0.53 19.00
CA GLN A 326 -14.71 0.50 17.58
C GLN A 326 -14.93 1.88 16.92
N PRO A 327 -13.90 2.42 16.21
CA PRO A 327 -12.55 1.88 15.97
C PRO A 327 -11.58 2.22 17.12
N CYS A 328 -10.94 1.24 17.73
CA CYS A 328 -10.03 1.45 18.86
C CYS A 328 -8.56 1.69 18.46
N GLN A 329 -8.17 1.40 17.22
CA GLN A 329 -6.82 1.55 16.65
C GLN A 329 -5.72 0.77 17.44
N ARG A 330 -6.08 -0.22 18.26
CA ARG A 330 -5.14 -0.97 19.11
C ARG A 330 -4.60 -2.19 18.39
N THR A 331 -3.36 -2.54 18.66
CA THR A 331 -2.69 -3.73 18.11
C THR A 331 -3.05 -5.01 18.86
N VAL A 332 -3.56 -4.88 20.10
CA VAL A 332 -4.03 -5.98 20.95
C VAL A 332 -5.41 -5.61 21.50
N CYS A 333 -6.34 -6.56 21.49
CA CYS A 333 -7.67 -6.35 22.04
C CYS A 333 -7.59 -6.29 23.58
N THR A 334 -8.11 -5.21 24.17
CA THR A 334 -8.16 -5.02 25.63
C THR A 334 -9.43 -5.55 26.27
N MET A 335 -10.45 -5.86 25.47
CA MET A 335 -11.72 -6.44 25.92
C MET A 335 -11.69 -7.97 26.01
N ASN A 336 -10.61 -8.59 25.51
CA ASN A 336 -10.39 -10.04 25.45
C ASN A 336 -11.47 -10.86 24.71
N ASP A 337 -12.49 -10.23 24.12
CA ASP A 337 -13.55 -10.90 23.41
C ASP A 337 -13.45 -10.83 21.88
N HIS A 338 -12.70 -9.85 21.38
CA HIS A 338 -12.35 -9.62 19.96
C HIS A 338 -13.58 -9.64 19.01
N ARG A 339 -14.74 -9.20 19.50
CA ARG A 339 -16.01 -9.26 18.77
C ARG A 339 -16.01 -8.52 17.45
N CYS A 340 -15.25 -7.42 17.35
CA CYS A 340 -15.14 -6.65 16.10
C CYS A 340 -14.62 -7.48 14.91
N MET A 341 -13.96 -8.62 15.16
CA MET A 341 -13.51 -9.56 14.13
C MET A 341 -14.30 -10.89 14.21
N ARG A 342 -14.57 -11.36 15.44
CA ARG A 342 -15.26 -12.65 15.66
C ARG A 342 -16.71 -12.64 15.17
N ASP A 343 -17.39 -11.50 15.27
CA ASP A 343 -18.80 -11.39 14.87
C ASP A 343 -18.97 -11.16 13.33
N ILE A 344 -17.90 -11.32 12.54
CA ILE A 344 -17.93 -11.33 11.07
C ILE A 344 -17.89 -12.80 10.61
N PRO A 345 -19.00 -13.38 10.16
CA PRO A 345 -19.03 -14.79 9.77
C PRO A 345 -18.37 -15.03 8.40
N ALA A 346 -17.77 -16.22 8.21
CA ALA A 346 -17.12 -16.59 6.96
C ALA A 346 -18.08 -16.58 5.75
N SER A 347 -19.35 -16.97 5.96
CA SER A 347 -20.36 -16.95 4.91
C SER A 347 -20.59 -15.54 4.33
N GLU A 348 -20.68 -14.52 5.18
CA GLU A 348 -20.87 -13.13 4.75
C GLU A 348 -19.67 -12.63 3.92
N VAL A 349 -18.47 -12.93 4.38
CA VAL A 349 -17.22 -12.57 3.67
C VAL A 349 -17.19 -13.23 2.28
N VAL A 350 -17.53 -14.51 2.20
CA VAL A 350 -17.54 -15.26 0.94
C VAL A 350 -18.63 -14.77 -0.02
N GLU A 351 -19.83 -14.44 0.46
CA GLU A 351 -20.91 -13.88 -0.34
C GLU A 351 -20.53 -12.52 -0.96
N ILE A 352 -19.89 -11.64 -0.17
CA ILE A 352 -19.42 -10.35 -0.66
C ILE A 352 -18.31 -10.56 -1.69
N ALA A 353 -17.35 -11.44 -1.45
CA ALA A 353 -16.27 -11.74 -2.39
C ALA A 353 -16.82 -12.24 -3.74
N GLN A 354 -17.83 -13.13 -3.72
CA GLN A 354 -18.47 -13.61 -4.93
C GLN A 354 -19.24 -12.51 -5.68
N ARG A 355 -19.86 -11.58 -4.96
CA ARG A 355 -20.51 -10.42 -5.58
C ARG A 355 -19.46 -9.56 -6.28
N VAL A 356 -18.36 -9.21 -5.59
CA VAL A 356 -17.25 -8.42 -6.14
C VAL A 356 -16.66 -9.11 -7.38
N LEU A 357 -16.49 -10.44 -7.32
CA LEU A 357 -15.99 -11.23 -8.45
C LEU A 357 -16.93 -11.16 -9.67
N ARG A 358 -18.25 -11.25 -9.45
CA ARG A 358 -19.24 -11.10 -10.56
C ARG A 358 -19.25 -9.69 -11.13
N GLU A 359 -19.18 -8.67 -10.29
CA GLU A 359 -19.14 -7.27 -10.73
C GLU A 359 -17.88 -6.97 -11.55
N ALA A 360 -16.75 -7.58 -11.19
CA ALA A 360 -15.50 -7.48 -11.93
C ALA A 360 -15.57 -8.16 -13.30
N ALA A 361 -16.22 -9.32 -13.39
CA ALA A 361 -16.38 -10.05 -14.64
C ALA A 361 -17.37 -9.41 -15.61
N ALA A 362 -18.22 -8.49 -15.13
CA ALA A 362 -19.21 -7.77 -15.94
C ALA A 362 -18.68 -6.45 -16.52
N LYS A 363 -17.48 -6.00 -16.11
CA LYS A 363 -16.78 -4.82 -16.63
C LYS A 363 -15.80 -5.20 -17.72
#